data_d13a654d5752c3750d5bc9b6184ae45c
#
_entry.id   d13a654d5752c3750d5bc9b6184ae45c
#
_cell.length_a   1.000
_cell.length_b   1.000
_cell.length_c   1.000
_cell.angle_alpha   90.00
_cell.angle_beta   90.00
_cell.angle_gamma   90.00
#
_symmetry.space_group_name_H-M   'P 1'
#
loop_
_entity.id
_entity.type
_entity.pdbx_description
1 polymer ?
#
loop_
_entity_poly.entity_id
_entity_poly.type
_entity_poly.pdbx_seq_one_letter_code
_entity_poly.pdbx_strand_id
1 'polypeptide(L)'
;MLIRPSTRIDIPALRELFLQSRQAAFSWKLPSAHTLLDFDRETDGEWQMVALDGTRVIGFVSVWGADDFIHHLHVHPQFLRRGIGRALLQALPGWPMKPYRLKCVSLNTAALEFYYHNGFRPIGSGMADDFEYVLLESGRGGDTA
;
A
#
# COMPACT_ATOMS: atom_id res chain seq x y z
N MET A 1 11.96 11.55 9.10
CA MET A 1 11.57 10.38 8.27
C MET A 1 12.11 10.57 6.87
N LEU A 2 12.73 9.53 6.33
CA LEU A 2 13.27 9.53 4.98
C LEU A 2 12.45 8.58 4.11
N ILE A 3 12.14 9.00 2.88
CA ILE A 3 11.53 8.12 1.88
C ILE A 3 12.46 8.03 0.68
N ARG A 4 12.76 6.81 0.25
CA ARG A 4 13.65 6.54 -0.88
C ARG A 4 13.24 5.26 -1.59
N PRO A 5 13.74 5.04 -2.82
CA PRO A 5 13.55 3.75 -3.48
C PRO A 5 14.17 2.61 -2.65
N SER A 6 13.53 1.45 -2.70
CA SER A 6 14.04 0.27 -2.00
C SER A 6 15.32 -0.24 -2.67
N THR A 7 16.12 -0.95 -1.88
CA THR A 7 17.31 -1.64 -2.37
C THR A 7 17.26 -3.09 -1.91
N ARG A 8 18.18 -3.89 -2.42
CA ARG A 8 18.26 -5.29 -2.04
C ARG A 8 18.49 -5.49 -0.54
N ILE A 9 19.17 -4.54 0.11
CA ILE A 9 19.44 -4.59 1.55
C ILE A 9 18.14 -4.48 2.36
N ASP A 10 17.11 -3.86 1.82
CA ASP A 10 15.84 -3.67 2.51
C ASP A 10 14.96 -4.93 2.54
N ILE A 11 15.25 -5.92 1.72
CA ILE A 11 14.34 -7.08 1.55
C ILE A 11 14.02 -7.81 2.85
N PRO A 12 14.99 -8.13 3.72
CA PRO A 12 14.64 -8.79 4.98
C PRO A 12 13.66 -7.99 5.84
N ALA A 13 13.87 -6.68 5.93
CA ALA A 13 12.99 -5.81 6.69
C ALA A 13 11.61 -5.68 6.03
N LEU A 14 11.56 -5.66 4.69
CA LEU A 14 10.30 -5.60 3.95
C LEU A 14 9.47 -6.87 4.14
N ARG A 15 10.10 -8.03 4.15
CA ARG A 15 9.41 -9.30 4.42
C ARG A 15 8.73 -9.28 5.79
N GLU A 16 9.46 -8.83 6.80
CA GLU A 16 8.93 -8.73 8.17
C GLU A 16 7.79 -7.72 8.25
N LEU A 17 7.98 -6.55 7.67
CA LEU A 17 7.00 -5.49 7.70
C LEU A 17 5.70 -5.92 7.01
N PHE A 18 5.82 -6.54 5.84
CA PHE A 18 4.66 -6.99 5.09
C PHE A 18 3.86 -8.03 5.87
N LEU A 19 4.56 -8.98 6.48
CA LEU A 19 3.92 -10.01 7.30
C LEU A 19 3.18 -9.40 8.49
N GLN A 20 3.86 -8.55 9.26
CA GLN A 20 3.30 -7.94 10.46
C GLN A 20 2.11 -7.04 10.14
N SER A 21 2.23 -6.24 9.10
CA SER A 21 1.16 -5.33 8.70
C SER A 21 -0.09 -6.10 8.25
N ARG A 22 0.08 -7.16 7.48
CA ARG A 22 -1.06 -7.96 7.01
C ARG A 22 -1.74 -8.70 8.14
N GLN A 23 -0.98 -9.26 9.06
CA GLN A 23 -1.55 -9.96 10.21
C GLN A 23 -2.36 -9.00 11.10
N ALA A 24 -1.91 -7.76 11.22
CA ALA A 24 -2.60 -6.76 12.02
C ALA A 24 -3.83 -6.18 11.32
N ALA A 25 -3.74 -5.94 10.02
CA ALA A 25 -4.78 -5.23 9.26
C ALA A 25 -5.88 -6.15 8.73
N PHE A 26 -5.56 -7.41 8.43
CA PHE A 26 -6.49 -8.34 7.75
C PHE A 26 -7.07 -9.32 8.75
N SER A 27 -7.88 -8.79 9.66
CA SER A 27 -8.49 -9.58 10.74
C SER A 27 -9.47 -10.64 10.25
N TRP A 28 -9.91 -10.56 9.00
CA TRP A 28 -10.81 -11.55 8.40
C TRP A 28 -10.06 -12.78 7.87
N LYS A 29 -8.74 -12.82 7.97
CA LYS A 29 -7.92 -13.97 7.64
C LYS A 29 -7.19 -14.44 8.88
N LEU A 30 -6.95 -15.74 8.97
CA LEU A 30 -6.14 -16.30 10.06
C LEU A 30 -4.70 -15.78 9.93
N PRO A 31 -4.02 -15.44 11.04
CA PRO A 31 -2.62 -15.02 10.97
C PRO A 31 -1.72 -16.02 10.26
N SER A 32 -2.00 -17.33 10.38
CA SER A 32 -1.24 -18.38 9.71
C SER A 32 -1.40 -18.38 8.19
N ALA A 33 -2.35 -17.63 7.63
CA ALA A 33 -2.52 -17.49 6.19
C ALA A 33 -1.43 -16.62 5.55
N HIS A 34 -0.62 -15.93 6.36
CA HIS A 34 0.43 -15.04 5.89
C HIS A 34 1.82 -15.61 6.22
N THR A 35 2.76 -15.50 5.29
CA THR A 35 4.12 -15.99 5.48
C THR A 35 5.14 -14.92 5.07
N LEU A 36 6.39 -15.08 5.56
CA LEU A 36 7.48 -14.15 5.23
C LEU A 36 7.78 -14.09 3.73
N LEU A 37 7.65 -15.20 3.03
CA LEU A 37 7.96 -15.25 1.60
C LEU A 37 6.85 -14.71 0.70
N ASP A 38 5.71 -14.35 1.27
CA ASP A 38 4.63 -13.72 0.51
C ASP A 38 5.10 -12.42 -0.13
N PHE A 39 5.95 -11.65 0.56
CA PHE A 39 6.47 -10.41 0.00
C PHE A 39 7.15 -10.63 -1.35
N ASP A 40 8.05 -11.61 -1.42
CA ASP A 40 8.81 -11.87 -2.63
C ASP A 40 7.89 -12.26 -3.79
N ARG A 41 6.93 -13.12 -3.52
CA ARG A 41 6.00 -13.59 -4.54
C ARG A 41 5.06 -12.50 -5.03
N GLU A 42 4.52 -11.71 -4.10
CA GLU A 42 3.48 -10.74 -4.43
C GLU A 42 4.02 -9.41 -4.94
N THR A 43 5.31 -9.17 -4.82
CA THR A 43 5.93 -7.94 -5.33
C THR A 43 6.87 -8.17 -6.50
N ASP A 44 6.90 -9.38 -7.04
CA ASP A 44 7.77 -9.71 -8.16
C ASP A 44 7.49 -8.79 -9.35
N GLY A 45 8.54 -8.17 -9.88
CA GLY A 45 8.43 -7.24 -11.01
C GLY A 45 7.95 -5.83 -10.64
N GLU A 46 7.71 -5.56 -9.36
CA GLU A 46 7.28 -4.25 -8.88
C GLU A 46 8.44 -3.43 -8.34
N TRP A 47 8.27 -2.11 -8.31
CA TRP A 47 9.21 -1.24 -7.63
C TRP A 47 8.60 -0.73 -6.33
N GLN A 48 9.45 -0.43 -5.33
CA GLN A 48 8.99 0.05 -4.04
C GLN A 48 9.70 1.34 -3.63
N MET A 49 8.96 2.16 -2.88
CA MET A 49 9.53 3.22 -2.05
C MET A 49 9.41 2.77 -0.60
N VAL A 50 10.44 3.03 0.20
CA VAL A 50 10.45 2.71 1.62
C VAL A 50 10.49 3.98 2.45
N ALA A 51 9.82 3.94 3.61
CA ALA A 51 9.88 4.98 4.62
C ALA A 51 10.74 4.47 5.78
N LEU A 52 11.67 5.28 6.23
CA LEU A 52 12.60 4.92 7.29
C LEU A 52 12.51 5.87 8.47
N ASP A 53 12.59 5.30 9.66
CA ASP A 53 12.84 6.03 10.90
C ASP A 53 14.27 5.69 11.30
N GLY A 54 15.21 6.62 11.07
CA GLY A 54 16.62 6.29 11.15
C GLY A 54 16.99 5.23 10.11
N THR A 55 17.43 4.07 10.56
CA THR A 55 17.75 2.93 9.69
C THR A 55 16.65 1.90 9.61
N ARG A 56 15.58 2.08 10.37
CA ARG A 56 14.47 1.13 10.45
C ARG A 56 13.45 1.37 9.36
N VAL A 57 13.12 0.35 8.59
CA VAL A 57 12.03 0.40 7.61
C VAL A 57 10.70 0.32 8.35
N ILE A 58 9.87 1.37 8.22
CA ILE A 58 8.59 1.47 8.92
C ILE A 58 7.39 1.51 8.00
N GLY A 59 7.60 1.57 6.71
CA GLY A 59 6.51 1.54 5.72
C GLY A 59 7.05 1.35 4.32
N PHE A 60 6.19 0.93 3.41
CA PHE A 60 6.54 0.86 2.00
C PHE A 60 5.30 0.93 1.11
N VAL A 61 5.50 1.35 -0.12
CA VAL A 61 4.52 1.27 -1.20
C VAL A 61 5.15 0.48 -2.34
N SER A 62 4.39 -0.45 -2.92
CA SER A 62 4.84 -1.29 -4.04
C SER A 62 3.92 -1.07 -5.23
N VAL A 63 4.51 -0.81 -6.41
CA VAL A 63 3.78 -0.37 -7.59
C VAL A 63 4.15 -1.23 -8.79
N TRP A 64 3.13 -1.70 -9.50
CA TRP A 64 3.27 -2.28 -10.83
C TRP A 64 3.33 -1.12 -11.83
N GLY A 65 4.54 -0.83 -12.30
CA GLY A 65 4.80 0.40 -13.05
C GLY A 65 4.08 0.51 -14.38
N ALA A 66 3.83 -0.63 -15.04
CA ALA A 66 3.19 -0.62 -16.36
C ALA A 66 1.80 0.03 -16.34
N ASP A 67 1.05 -0.15 -15.25
CA ASP A 67 -0.32 0.33 -15.12
C ASP A 67 -0.48 1.41 -14.06
N ASP A 68 0.60 1.89 -13.45
CA ASP A 68 0.55 2.78 -12.30
C ASP A 68 -0.39 2.24 -11.22
N PHE A 69 -0.27 0.95 -10.96
CA PHE A 69 -1.14 0.25 -10.03
C PHE A 69 -0.42 0.03 -8.70
N ILE A 70 -0.98 0.62 -7.64
CA ILE A 70 -0.48 0.41 -6.29
C ILE A 70 -0.96 -0.97 -5.83
N HIS A 71 -0.02 -1.90 -5.73
CA HIS A 71 -0.36 -3.26 -5.31
C HIS A 71 -0.32 -3.38 -3.79
N HIS A 72 0.58 -2.67 -3.14
CA HIS A 72 0.72 -2.71 -1.68
C HIS A 72 1.07 -1.35 -1.12
N LEU A 73 0.48 -1.04 0.02
CA LEU A 73 0.86 0.10 0.86
C LEU A 73 0.71 -0.35 2.31
N HIS A 74 1.81 -0.43 3.01
CA HIS A 74 1.84 -0.93 4.38
C HIS A 74 2.67 -0.05 5.28
N VAL A 75 2.20 0.12 6.52
CA VAL A 75 2.90 0.84 7.58
C VAL A 75 2.99 -0.09 8.78
N HIS A 76 4.15 -0.09 9.44
CA HIS A 76 4.35 -0.89 10.64
C HIS A 76 3.27 -0.58 11.68
N PRO A 77 2.64 -1.58 12.30
CA PRO A 77 1.52 -1.35 13.21
C PRO A 77 1.81 -0.36 14.34
N GLN A 78 3.04 -0.28 14.83
CA GLN A 78 3.43 0.64 15.88
C GLN A 78 3.60 2.08 15.40
N PHE A 79 3.56 2.30 14.09
CA PHE A 79 3.79 3.62 13.48
C PHE A 79 2.56 4.15 12.75
N LEU A 80 1.40 3.54 12.95
CA LEU A 80 0.14 3.99 12.34
C LEU A 80 -0.25 5.37 12.85
N ARG A 81 -1.02 6.10 12.04
CA ARG A 81 -1.57 7.43 12.36
C ARG A 81 -0.51 8.50 12.57
N ARG A 82 0.64 8.35 11.95
CA ARG A 82 1.73 9.33 11.99
C ARG A 82 1.99 9.97 10.64
N GLY A 83 1.09 9.79 9.68
CA GLY A 83 1.24 10.37 8.35
C GLY A 83 2.18 9.64 7.41
N ILE A 84 2.65 8.45 7.77
CA ILE A 84 3.62 7.72 6.97
C ILE A 84 3.02 7.21 5.66
N GLY A 85 1.80 6.65 5.69
CA GLY A 85 1.11 6.20 4.49
C GLY A 85 0.88 7.35 3.52
N ARG A 86 0.47 8.51 4.03
CA ARG A 86 0.29 9.70 3.21
C ARG A 86 1.61 10.16 2.58
N ALA A 87 2.69 10.15 3.35
CA ALA A 87 3.99 10.55 2.85
C ALA A 87 4.47 9.62 1.74
N LEU A 88 4.20 8.31 1.86
CA LEU A 88 4.52 7.35 0.81
C LEU A 88 3.74 7.63 -0.48
N LEU A 89 2.46 7.93 -0.37
CA LEU A 89 1.66 8.32 -1.53
C LEU A 89 2.20 9.59 -2.18
N GLN A 90 2.54 10.58 -1.37
CA GLN A 90 3.08 11.85 -1.87
C GLN A 90 4.44 11.69 -2.56
N ALA A 91 5.16 10.61 -2.26
CA ALA A 91 6.43 10.31 -2.89
C ALA A 91 6.29 9.62 -4.25
N LEU A 92 5.10 9.20 -4.63
CA LEU A 92 4.86 8.55 -5.92
C LEU A 92 5.14 9.53 -7.06
N PRO A 93 5.83 9.09 -8.12
CA PRO A 93 6.09 9.96 -9.26
C PRO A 93 4.82 10.56 -9.84
N GLY A 94 4.80 11.87 -10.03
CA GLY A 94 3.67 12.60 -10.61
C GLY A 94 2.51 12.86 -9.67
N TRP A 95 2.59 12.42 -8.43
CA TRP A 95 1.54 12.69 -7.44
C TRP A 95 1.43 14.20 -7.17
N PRO A 96 0.22 14.76 -7.03
CA PRO A 96 -1.10 14.11 -7.07
C PRO A 96 -1.77 14.13 -8.45
N MET A 97 -1.11 14.65 -9.47
CA MET A 97 -1.70 14.85 -10.80
C MET A 97 -1.84 13.55 -11.59
N LYS A 98 -0.82 12.69 -11.51
CA LYS A 98 -0.85 11.41 -12.20
C LYS A 98 -1.77 10.45 -11.45
N PRO A 99 -2.76 9.84 -12.11
CA PRO A 99 -3.65 8.92 -11.43
C PRO A 99 -2.96 7.58 -11.14
N TYR A 100 -3.24 7.06 -9.96
CA TYR A 100 -2.85 5.72 -9.54
C TYR A 100 -4.11 4.95 -9.18
N ARG A 101 -4.10 3.64 -9.41
CA ARG A 101 -5.22 2.77 -9.07
C ARG A 101 -4.80 1.74 -8.04
N LEU A 102 -5.77 1.25 -7.28
CA LEU A 102 -5.57 0.16 -6.36
C LEU A 102 -6.89 -0.56 -6.10
N LYS A 103 -6.78 -1.77 -5.59
CA LYS A 103 -7.93 -2.55 -5.09
C LYS A 103 -7.84 -2.60 -3.59
N CYS A 104 -8.94 -2.29 -2.91
CA CYS A 104 -9.03 -2.36 -1.47
C CYS A 104 -10.19 -3.25 -1.07
N VAL A 105 -9.92 -4.28 -0.28
CA VAL A 105 -10.97 -5.17 0.21
C VAL A 105 -12.00 -4.36 0.99
N SER A 106 -13.29 -4.56 0.69
CA SER A 106 -14.37 -3.77 1.29
C SER A 106 -14.44 -3.93 2.80
N LEU A 107 -14.00 -5.05 3.34
CA LEU A 107 -13.96 -5.27 4.78
C LEU A 107 -12.93 -4.40 5.48
N ASN A 108 -11.93 -3.92 4.76
CA ASN A 108 -10.89 -3.06 5.33
C ASN A 108 -11.35 -1.59 5.34
N THR A 109 -12.30 -1.29 6.23
CA THR A 109 -12.91 0.04 6.28
C THR A 109 -11.92 1.13 6.65
N ALA A 110 -10.95 0.83 7.50
CA ALA A 110 -9.92 1.81 7.88
C ALA A 110 -9.07 2.20 6.67
N ALA A 111 -8.70 1.24 5.83
CA ALA A 111 -7.95 1.53 4.62
C ALA A 111 -8.78 2.34 3.62
N LEU A 112 -10.06 1.98 3.42
CA LEU A 112 -10.93 2.73 2.54
C LEU A 112 -11.02 4.19 2.97
N GLU A 113 -11.24 4.45 4.26
CA GLU A 113 -11.28 5.82 4.77
C GLU A 113 -9.97 6.56 4.52
N PHE A 114 -8.85 5.89 4.74
CA PHE A 114 -7.53 6.47 4.48
C PHE A 114 -7.40 6.87 3.01
N TYR A 115 -7.78 6.00 2.09
CA TYR A 115 -7.67 6.31 0.67
C TYR A 115 -8.61 7.43 0.26
N TYR A 116 -9.83 7.45 0.76
CA TYR A 116 -10.76 8.54 0.45
C TYR A 116 -10.23 9.88 0.94
N HIS A 117 -9.63 9.93 2.14
CA HIS A 117 -9.02 11.14 2.66
C HIS A 117 -7.80 11.60 1.85
N ASN A 118 -7.20 10.71 1.10
CA ASN A 118 -6.03 11.02 0.28
C ASN A 118 -6.35 11.19 -1.20
N GLY A 119 -7.60 11.44 -1.53
CA GLY A 119 -7.98 11.82 -2.89
C GLY A 119 -8.33 10.67 -3.81
N PHE A 120 -8.45 9.46 -3.29
CA PHE A 120 -8.95 8.33 -4.08
C PHE A 120 -10.47 8.35 -4.13
N ARG A 121 -11.02 7.85 -5.24
CA ARG A 121 -12.46 7.71 -5.42
C ARG A 121 -12.77 6.34 -6.00
N PRO A 122 -13.95 5.77 -5.68
CA PRO A 122 -14.32 4.48 -6.25
C PRO A 122 -14.63 4.61 -7.74
N ILE A 123 -14.09 3.69 -8.54
CA ILE A 123 -14.37 3.62 -9.98
C ILE A 123 -14.89 2.26 -10.40
N GLY A 124 -14.98 1.31 -9.48
CA GLY A 124 -15.50 -0.02 -9.77
C GLY A 124 -15.41 -0.94 -8.56
N SER A 125 -15.82 -2.17 -8.73
CA SER A 125 -15.74 -3.18 -7.70
C SER A 125 -15.63 -4.57 -8.34
N GLY A 126 -15.31 -5.57 -7.53
CA GLY A 126 -15.20 -6.94 -7.98
C GLY A 126 -15.00 -7.90 -6.82
N MET A 127 -14.70 -9.14 -7.16
CA MET A 127 -14.44 -10.21 -6.18
C MET A 127 -13.06 -10.79 -6.43
N ALA A 128 -12.30 -10.99 -5.37
CA ALA A 128 -11.02 -11.68 -5.41
C ALA A 128 -10.86 -12.51 -4.14
N ASP A 129 -10.51 -13.79 -4.28
CA ASP A 129 -10.31 -14.69 -3.15
C ASP A 129 -11.50 -14.70 -2.18
N ASP A 130 -12.72 -14.73 -2.73
CA ASP A 130 -13.98 -14.72 -1.97
C ASP A 130 -14.24 -13.42 -1.19
N PHE A 131 -13.47 -12.37 -1.43
CA PHE A 131 -13.70 -11.06 -0.81
C PHE A 131 -14.05 -10.02 -1.87
N GLU A 132 -15.04 -9.18 -1.53
CA GLU A 132 -15.35 -8.03 -2.36
C GLU A 132 -14.28 -6.97 -2.20
N TYR A 133 -13.89 -6.34 -3.32
CA TYR A 133 -12.99 -5.19 -3.29
C TYR A 133 -13.61 -4.00 -4.02
N VAL A 134 -13.14 -2.82 -3.65
CA VAL A 134 -13.44 -1.57 -4.36
C VAL A 134 -12.20 -1.21 -5.18
N LEU A 135 -12.40 -0.88 -6.44
CA LEU A 135 -11.35 -0.34 -7.30
C LEU A 135 -11.33 1.18 -7.11
N LEU A 136 -10.20 1.71 -6.70
CA LEU A 136 -10.02 3.13 -6.40
C LEU A 136 -9.04 3.76 -7.36
N GLU A 137 -9.24 5.05 -7.63
CA GLU A 137 -8.35 5.84 -8.48
C GLU A 137 -8.09 7.19 -7.84
N SER A 138 -6.83 7.59 -7.84
CA SER A 138 -6.39 8.91 -7.42
C SER A 138 -6.25 9.85 -8.61
N GLY A 139 -5.74 11.06 -8.35
CA GLY A 139 -5.47 12.05 -9.40
C GLY A 139 -6.54 13.09 -9.48
N ARG A 140 -6.29 14.11 -10.32
CA ARG A 140 -7.16 15.27 -10.39
C ARG A 140 -8.22 15.20 -11.47
N GLY A 141 -8.22 14.14 -12.26
CA GLY A 141 -9.13 14.02 -13.38
C GLY A 141 -10.59 14.07 -12.99
N GLY A 142 -10.93 13.64 -11.76
CA GLY A 142 -12.28 13.66 -11.25
C GLY A 142 -12.63 14.89 -10.44
N ASP A 143 -11.67 15.74 -10.22
CA ASP A 143 -11.76 16.89 -9.34
C ASP A 143 -12.03 18.17 -10.04
N THR A 144 -12.62 18.10 -11.14
CA THR A 144 -12.85 19.29 -11.93
C THR A 144 -14.00 20.11 -11.45
N ALA A 145 -14.49 19.74 -10.38
CA ALA A 145 -15.61 20.45 -9.82
C ALA A 145 -15.36 21.94 -9.75
#